data_46f1fe2383d1dfc17c7a98efa6003377
#
_entry.id   46f1fe2383d1dfc17c7a98efa6003377
#
_cell.length_a   1.000
_cell.length_b   1.000
_cell.length_c   1.000
_cell.angle_alpha   90.00
_cell.angle_beta   90.00
_cell.angle_gamma   90.00
#
_symmetry.space_group_name_H-M   'P 1'
#
loop_
_entity.id
_entity.type
_entity.pdbx_description
1 polymer ?
#
loop_
_entity_poly.entity_id
_entity_poly.type
_entity_poly.pdbx_seq_one_letter_code
_entity_poly.pdbx_strand_id
1 'polypeptide(L)'
;MPITTGYSFGDIVLVPFPFTDQTAAKKRPAIVVSSEAYHRDRRDVILMAVTSQARPGSGIGESSVEGWRDAGLLKPSVVKPILATVDRDLILRKLGALRDDDRRSVQRTLSAILGG
;
A
#
# COMPACT_ATOMS: atom_id res chain seq x y z
N MET A 1 11.16 -19.06 -16.81
CA MET A 1 9.92 -18.66 -16.12
C MET A 1 10.09 -17.29 -15.52
N PRO A 2 9.26 -16.36 -15.90
CA PRO A 2 9.30 -15.09 -15.19
C PRO A 2 8.90 -15.29 -13.73
N ILE A 3 9.67 -14.67 -12.86
CA ILE A 3 9.36 -14.69 -11.44
C ILE A 3 8.23 -13.69 -11.23
N THR A 4 7.08 -14.18 -10.80
CA THR A 4 6.01 -13.28 -10.40
C THR A 4 6.03 -13.16 -8.89
N THR A 5 5.77 -11.96 -8.40
CA THR A 5 5.69 -11.75 -6.96
C THR A 5 4.40 -12.32 -6.38
N GLY A 6 3.39 -12.52 -7.23
CA GLY A 6 2.05 -12.83 -6.76
C GLY A 6 1.29 -11.61 -6.26
N TYR A 7 1.85 -10.42 -6.41
CA TYR A 7 1.23 -9.17 -5.97
C TYR A 7 0.94 -8.28 -7.16
N SER A 8 -0.13 -7.50 -7.04
CA SER A 8 -0.57 -6.56 -8.07
C SER A 8 -0.90 -5.22 -7.43
N PHE A 9 -0.88 -4.17 -8.24
CA PHE A 9 -1.28 -2.83 -7.79
C PHE A 9 -2.66 -2.92 -7.11
N GLY A 10 -2.76 -2.33 -5.92
CA GLY A 10 -4.00 -2.32 -5.16
C GLY A 10 -4.15 -3.45 -4.16
N ASP A 11 -3.26 -4.42 -4.17
CA ASP A 11 -3.29 -5.46 -3.14
C ASP A 11 -2.95 -4.85 -1.78
N ILE A 12 -3.63 -5.34 -0.75
CA ILE A 12 -3.33 -4.99 0.64
C ILE A 12 -2.52 -6.12 1.24
N VAL A 13 -1.37 -5.77 1.78
CA VAL A 13 -0.44 -6.76 2.35
C VAL A 13 -0.10 -6.39 3.78
N LEU A 14 0.24 -7.39 4.58
CA LEU A 14 0.72 -7.20 5.94
C LEU A 14 2.24 -7.26 5.92
N VAL A 15 2.88 -6.26 6.49
CA VAL A 15 4.33 -6.12 6.41
C VAL A 15 4.85 -5.41 7.66
N PRO A 16 6.06 -5.75 8.15
CA PRO A 16 6.72 -4.93 9.15
C PRO A 16 7.09 -3.60 8.49
N PHE A 17 6.45 -2.53 8.90
CA PHE A 17 6.63 -1.24 8.26
C PHE A 17 7.17 -0.24 9.28
N PRO A 18 8.42 0.17 9.13
CA PRO A 18 8.99 1.15 10.03
C PRO A 18 8.59 2.56 9.58
N PHE A 19 7.50 3.08 10.15
CA PHE A 19 7.07 4.43 9.77
C PHE A 19 8.00 5.49 10.32
N THR A 20 7.80 5.88 11.58
CA THR A 20 8.59 6.92 12.19
C THR A 20 9.33 6.43 13.42
N ASP A 21 8.81 5.40 14.06
CA ASP A 21 9.41 4.80 15.22
C ASP A 21 10.30 3.66 14.75
N GLN A 22 11.60 3.86 14.85
CA GLN A 22 12.56 2.89 14.37
C GLN A 22 12.93 1.83 15.41
N THR A 23 12.38 1.94 16.61
CA THR A 23 12.74 1.01 17.68
C THR A 23 12.02 -0.32 17.55
N ALA A 24 10.90 -0.37 16.86
CA ALA A 24 10.16 -1.61 16.66
C ALA A 24 9.39 -1.57 15.35
N ALA A 25 9.60 -2.58 14.52
CA ALA A 25 8.78 -2.76 13.32
C ALA A 25 7.48 -3.40 13.73
N LYS A 26 6.38 -2.70 13.56
CA LYS A 26 5.04 -3.25 13.78
C LYS A 26 4.51 -3.82 12.49
N LYS A 27 3.72 -4.87 12.60
CA LYS A 27 3.01 -5.41 11.44
C LYS A 27 1.88 -4.45 11.09
N ARG A 28 1.91 -3.95 9.86
CA ARG A 28 0.94 -2.95 9.40
C ARG A 28 0.44 -3.30 8.01
N PRO A 29 -0.79 -2.93 7.67
CA PRO A 29 -1.23 -3.05 6.30
C PRO A 29 -0.59 -1.97 5.43
N ALA A 30 -0.35 -2.32 4.18
CA ALA A 30 0.16 -1.39 3.17
C ALA A 30 -0.42 -1.76 1.83
N ILE A 31 -0.43 -0.80 0.91
CA ILE A 31 -0.95 -0.99 -0.44
C ILE A 31 0.21 -1.21 -1.38
N VAL A 32 0.13 -2.24 -2.21
CA VAL A 32 1.08 -2.45 -3.30
C VAL A 32 0.80 -1.40 -4.37
N VAL A 33 1.80 -0.57 -4.67
CA VAL A 33 1.65 0.50 -5.68
C VAL A 33 2.63 0.34 -6.83
N SER A 34 3.46 -0.69 -6.83
CA SER A 34 4.32 -1.00 -7.95
C SER A 34 3.56 -1.76 -9.03
N SER A 35 4.02 -1.63 -10.27
CA SER A 35 3.34 -2.20 -11.42
C SER A 35 3.75 -3.64 -11.69
N GLU A 36 2.96 -4.32 -12.52
CA GLU A 36 3.30 -5.66 -12.98
C GLU A 36 4.65 -5.71 -13.69
N ALA A 37 4.93 -4.68 -14.50
CA ALA A 37 6.23 -4.61 -15.20
C ALA A 37 7.37 -4.54 -14.20
N TYR A 38 7.20 -3.77 -13.14
CA TYR A 38 8.20 -3.67 -12.08
C TYR A 38 8.40 -5.04 -11.42
N HIS A 39 7.32 -5.74 -11.12
CA HIS A 39 7.38 -7.03 -10.43
C HIS A 39 8.03 -8.13 -11.29
N ARG A 40 7.91 -8.02 -12.63
CA ARG A 40 8.56 -8.99 -13.50
C ARG A 40 10.07 -8.84 -13.52
N ASP A 41 10.55 -7.62 -13.25
CA ASP A 41 11.97 -7.30 -13.37
C ASP A 41 12.69 -7.28 -12.04
N ARG A 42 11.98 -7.08 -10.94
CA ARG A 42 12.59 -6.89 -9.63
C ARG A 42 11.91 -7.74 -8.56
N ARG A 43 12.69 -8.10 -7.55
CA ARG A 43 12.15 -8.85 -6.39
C ARG A 43 11.43 -7.95 -5.40
N ASP A 44 11.79 -6.68 -5.36
CA ASP A 44 11.20 -5.76 -4.40
C ASP A 44 9.82 -5.29 -4.86
N VAL A 45 9.08 -4.75 -3.92
CA VAL A 45 7.72 -4.24 -4.10
C VAL A 45 7.68 -2.85 -3.48
N ILE A 46 7.00 -1.92 -4.14
CA ILE A 46 6.83 -0.57 -3.61
C ILE A 46 5.47 -0.51 -2.91
N LEU A 47 5.50 -0.07 -1.67
CA LEU A 47 4.32 -0.03 -0.81
C LEU A 47 4.00 1.39 -0.38
N MET A 48 2.72 1.64 -0.17
CA MET A 48 2.22 2.91 0.35
C MET A 48 1.49 2.64 1.66
N ALA A 49 1.73 3.49 2.65
CA ALA A 49 1.23 3.27 4.00
C ALA A 49 -0.28 3.47 4.11
N VAL A 50 -0.89 2.66 4.96
CA VAL A 50 -2.31 2.76 5.32
C VAL A 50 -2.39 2.77 6.84
N THR A 51 -3.23 3.63 7.39
CA THR A 51 -3.41 3.70 8.83
C THR A 51 -4.88 3.86 9.19
N SER A 52 -5.28 3.20 10.27
CA SER A 52 -6.63 3.35 10.83
C SER A 52 -6.71 4.44 11.90
N GLN A 53 -5.59 5.03 12.27
CA GLN A 53 -5.54 5.99 13.37
C GLN A 53 -5.56 7.44 12.92
N ALA A 54 -5.44 7.69 11.62
CA ALA A 54 -5.45 9.03 11.11
C ALA A 54 -6.88 9.49 10.87
N ARG A 55 -7.15 10.77 11.13
CA ARG A 55 -8.38 11.37 10.67
C ARG A 55 -8.32 11.52 9.16
N PRO A 56 -9.45 11.41 8.44
CA PRO A 56 -9.45 11.73 7.04
C PRO A 56 -8.93 13.17 6.90
N GLY A 57 -7.75 13.30 6.36
CA GLY A 57 -7.11 14.58 6.19
C GLY A 57 -7.57 15.23 4.90
N SER A 58 -7.37 16.53 4.81
CA SER A 58 -7.58 17.28 3.59
C SER A 58 -6.28 17.51 2.83
N GLY A 59 -5.18 16.93 3.30
CA GLY A 59 -3.87 17.13 2.69
C GLY A 59 -3.69 16.33 1.41
N ILE A 60 -2.88 16.85 0.51
CA ILE A 60 -2.48 16.14 -0.69
C ILE A 60 -1.74 14.87 -0.27
N GLY A 61 -2.06 13.77 -0.88
CA GLY A 61 -1.42 12.50 -0.56
C GLY A 61 -2.21 11.63 0.40
N GLU A 62 -3.33 12.11 0.90
CA GLU A 62 -4.18 11.34 1.80
C GLU A 62 -5.53 11.09 1.14
N SER A 63 -6.02 9.88 1.29
CA SER A 63 -7.35 9.53 0.82
C SER A 63 -7.91 8.40 1.67
N SER A 64 -9.23 8.39 1.82
CA SER A 64 -9.92 7.33 2.56
C SER A 64 -10.06 6.09 1.70
N VAL A 65 -9.95 4.92 2.32
CA VAL A 65 -10.26 3.65 1.67
C VAL A 65 -11.74 3.37 1.91
N GLU A 66 -12.58 3.68 0.92
CA GLU A 66 -14.03 3.55 1.08
C GLU A 66 -14.45 2.09 1.23
N GLY A 67 -13.85 1.19 0.46
CA GLY A 67 -14.13 -0.24 0.54
C GLY A 67 -13.19 -0.99 1.46
N TRP A 68 -12.91 -0.45 2.63
CA TRP A 68 -11.92 -1.04 3.52
C TRP A 68 -12.25 -2.47 3.93
N ARG A 69 -13.52 -2.80 4.09
CA ARG A 69 -13.91 -4.17 4.43
C ARG A 69 -13.60 -5.14 3.30
N ASP A 70 -13.94 -4.77 2.08
CA ASP A 70 -13.67 -5.60 0.91
C ASP A 70 -12.17 -5.75 0.68
N ALA A 71 -11.40 -4.76 1.10
CA ALA A 71 -9.95 -4.80 0.95
C ALA A 71 -9.25 -5.65 2.02
N GLY A 72 -10.00 -6.18 2.97
CA GLY A 72 -9.42 -7.01 4.03
C GLY A 72 -8.89 -6.22 5.21
N LEU A 73 -9.23 -4.95 5.32
CA LEU A 73 -8.86 -4.13 6.47
C LEU A 73 -9.88 -4.31 7.59
N LEU A 74 -9.44 -4.14 8.82
CA LEU A 74 -10.28 -4.37 10.00
C LEU A 74 -11.03 -3.12 10.45
N LYS A 75 -10.61 -1.95 10.00
CA LYS A 75 -11.15 -0.66 10.42
C LYS A 75 -11.14 0.30 9.26
N PRO A 76 -11.98 1.35 9.31
CA PRO A 76 -11.86 2.46 8.36
C PRO A 76 -10.43 2.97 8.33
N SER A 77 -9.88 3.16 7.16
CA SER A 77 -8.46 3.42 6.98
C SER A 77 -8.24 4.54 5.98
N VAL A 78 -7.07 5.17 6.11
CA VAL A 78 -6.65 6.30 5.29
C VAL A 78 -5.30 5.97 4.69
N VAL A 79 -5.15 6.26 3.40
CA VAL A 79 -3.87 6.15 2.70
C VAL A 79 -3.01 7.36 3.09
N LYS A 80 -1.72 7.10 3.34
CA LYS A 80 -0.75 8.15 3.70
C LYS A 80 0.35 8.24 2.65
N PRO A 81 0.91 9.44 2.41
CA PRO A 81 1.95 9.61 1.39
C PRO A 81 3.32 9.14 1.89
N ILE A 82 3.38 7.95 2.39
CA ILE A 82 4.61 7.32 2.85
C ILE A 82 4.84 6.10 1.97
N LEU A 83 5.93 6.13 1.20
CA LEU A 83 6.28 5.05 0.29
C LEU A 83 7.53 4.35 0.80
N ALA A 84 7.57 3.05 0.61
CA ALA A 84 8.74 2.25 0.94
C ALA A 84 8.90 1.13 -0.07
N THR A 85 10.14 0.90 -0.47
CA THR A 85 10.50 -0.22 -1.32
C THR A 85 11.05 -1.32 -0.43
N VAL A 86 10.41 -2.48 -0.45
CA VAL A 86 10.79 -3.59 0.42
C VAL A 86 11.00 -4.85 -0.40
N ASP A 87 11.85 -5.74 0.09
CA ASP A 87 11.97 -7.06 -0.50
C ASP A 87 10.65 -7.81 -0.30
N ARG A 88 10.18 -8.50 -1.32
CA ARG A 88 8.91 -9.21 -1.25
C ARG A 88 8.88 -10.25 -0.13
N ASP A 89 10.04 -10.78 0.27
CA ASP A 89 10.10 -11.75 1.35
C ASP A 89 9.76 -11.15 2.72
N LEU A 90 9.76 -9.82 2.84
CA LEU A 90 9.30 -9.16 4.06
C LEU A 90 7.78 -9.11 4.16
N ILE A 91 7.07 -9.34 3.07
CA ILE A 91 5.62 -9.37 3.09
C ILE A 91 5.16 -10.65 3.76
N LEU A 92 4.39 -10.51 4.83
CA LEU A 92 3.97 -11.66 5.63
C LEU A 92 2.80 -12.38 4.99
N ARG A 93 1.85 -11.64 4.44
CA ARG A 93 0.71 -12.22 3.73
C ARG A 93 -0.10 -11.13 3.04
N LYS A 94 -0.93 -11.55 2.11
CA LYS A 94 -1.91 -10.68 1.46
C LYS A 94 -3.19 -10.69 2.29
N LEU A 95 -3.71 -9.50 2.58
CA LEU A 95 -4.96 -9.34 3.34
C LEU A 95 -6.17 -9.26 2.43
N GLY A 96 -6.01 -8.68 1.24
CA GLY A 96 -7.09 -8.48 0.30
C GLY A 96 -6.63 -7.56 -0.82
N ALA A 97 -7.60 -6.92 -1.46
CA ALA A 97 -7.31 -6.00 -2.56
C ALA A 97 -8.32 -4.86 -2.56
N LEU A 98 -7.87 -3.68 -2.98
CA LEU A 98 -8.74 -2.51 -3.12
C LEU A 98 -9.80 -2.76 -4.19
N ARG A 99 -11.00 -2.18 -3.98
CA ARG A 99 -12.02 -2.09 -5.04
C ARG A 99 -11.54 -1.13 -6.13
N ASP A 100 -12.18 -1.22 -7.28
CA ASP A 100 -11.78 -0.41 -8.44
C ASP A 100 -11.84 1.09 -8.16
N ASP A 101 -12.84 1.56 -7.43
CA ASP A 101 -12.94 2.98 -7.10
C ASP A 101 -11.80 3.44 -6.19
N ASP A 102 -11.42 2.62 -5.22
CA ASP A 102 -10.29 2.93 -4.35
C ASP A 102 -8.96 2.83 -5.09
N ARG A 103 -8.82 1.88 -6.00
CA ARG A 103 -7.62 1.79 -6.84
C ARG A 103 -7.42 3.06 -7.66
N ARG A 104 -8.49 3.56 -8.27
CA ARG A 104 -8.42 4.82 -9.03
C ARG A 104 -8.08 5.99 -8.12
N SER A 105 -8.63 5.99 -6.91
CA SER A 105 -8.32 7.03 -5.94
C SER A 105 -6.84 7.04 -5.57
N VAL A 106 -6.26 5.86 -5.32
CA VAL A 106 -4.83 5.74 -5.02
C VAL A 106 -3.98 6.17 -6.21
N GLN A 107 -4.38 5.82 -7.43
CA GLN A 107 -3.67 6.25 -8.62
C GLN A 107 -3.65 7.78 -8.73
N ARG A 108 -4.76 8.43 -8.47
CA ARG A 108 -4.83 9.90 -8.49
C ARG A 108 -3.95 10.50 -7.39
N THR A 109 -3.96 9.88 -6.21
CA THR A 109 -3.13 10.33 -5.08
C THR A 109 -1.65 10.24 -5.45
N LEU A 110 -1.23 9.14 -6.03
CA LEU A 110 0.16 8.96 -6.46
C LEU A 110 0.55 10.01 -7.50
N SER A 111 -0.33 10.26 -8.48
CA SER A 111 -0.07 11.28 -9.49
C SER A 111 0.04 12.67 -8.88
N ALA A 112 -0.66 12.93 -7.80
CA ALA A 112 -0.63 14.23 -7.14
C ALA A 112 0.65 14.46 -6.35
N ILE A 113 1.25 13.39 -5.81
CA ILE A 113 2.43 13.54 -4.94
C ILE A 113 3.75 13.27 -5.65
N LEU A 114 3.74 12.53 -6.75
CA LEU A 114 4.95 12.24 -7.51
C LEU A 114 5.13 13.27 -8.60
N GLY A 115 6.38 13.71 -8.77
CA GLY A 115 6.73 14.66 -9.82
C GLY A 115 6.79 13.96 -11.18
N GLY A 116 6.41 14.65 -12.16
CA GLY A 116 6.43 14.09 -13.52
C GLY A 116 5.06 14.12 -14.21
#